data_679dc40e855fec9f45a56db0a9942604
#
_entry.id   679dc40e855fec9f45a56db0a9942604
#
_cell.length_a   1.000
_cell.length_b   1.000
_cell.length_c   1.000
_cell.angle_alpha   90.00
_cell.angle_beta   90.00
_cell.angle_gamma   90.00
#
_symmetry.space_group_name_H-M   'P 1'
#
loop_
_entity.id
_entity.type
_entity.pdbx_description
1 polymer ?
#
loop_
_entity_poly.entity_id
_entity_poly.type
_entity_poly.pdbx_seq_one_letter_code
_entity_poly.pdbx_strand_id
1 'polypeptide(L)'
;MSARLKVVHVGKFYPPYPGGMESHLATLCGELVDDVDLRVIVAHDGRETVSETVDGVPVLRIGTAAWISSATVNPGMAAAIRGSGADVVHLHHPNPTGVLSYLASGSRAPLVVTYHSDIVRQRVLRTLFWPVQHRFLRRAHAIIASSPDYAASSPVLRRHADRVRVIPFGIRPDDAGTPDPATVAMLRERYGARVVLAVGRLVYYKGFDYLVRAMDSVDGHLVIVGDGPMHRELERLAAEQGIAGRVTLAGRVDSVASHYAAADVFALPATARSEAFGLVQLEAMAAGLPVVNTQIPSGVPFVSRDGQTGLTVPPRDPAALAAALTRLLDDVGLRTRLGRAARERVSTEFSAERMARDTLALYHEAAGRPMPAIPTSRPE
;
A
#
# COMPACT_ATOMS: atom_id res chain seq x y z
N MET A 1 -21.25 -29.97 -4.76
CA MET A 1 -20.33 -28.80 -4.74
C MET A 1 -20.18 -28.38 -3.28
N SER A 2 -18.95 -28.34 -2.74
CA SER A 2 -18.72 -27.82 -1.38
C SER A 2 -19.14 -26.34 -1.33
N ALA A 3 -19.85 -25.93 -0.27
CA ALA A 3 -20.21 -24.52 -0.10
C ALA A 3 -18.94 -23.63 -0.08
N ARG A 4 -18.99 -22.47 -0.77
CA ARG A 4 -17.89 -21.50 -0.74
C ARG A 4 -17.55 -21.11 0.70
N LEU A 5 -16.29 -20.82 0.99
CA LEU A 5 -15.88 -20.27 2.29
C LEU A 5 -16.53 -18.90 2.49
N LYS A 6 -17.13 -18.67 3.66
CA LYS A 6 -17.61 -17.35 4.07
C LYS A 6 -16.45 -16.57 4.68
N VAL A 7 -15.99 -15.52 4.01
CA VAL A 7 -14.88 -14.70 4.45
C VAL A 7 -15.34 -13.27 4.74
N VAL A 8 -15.03 -12.77 5.92
CA VAL A 8 -15.28 -11.37 6.29
C VAL A 8 -13.98 -10.63 6.42
N HIS A 9 -13.80 -9.60 5.58
CA HIS A 9 -12.72 -8.64 5.75
C HIS A 9 -13.13 -7.50 6.67
N VAL A 10 -12.27 -7.15 7.61
CA VAL A 10 -12.45 -6.02 8.52
C VAL A 10 -11.36 -4.99 8.23
N GLY A 11 -11.71 -3.94 7.50
CA GLY A 11 -10.83 -2.83 7.15
C GLY A 11 -11.09 -1.59 8.01
N LYS A 12 -10.25 -0.56 7.85
CA LYS A 12 -10.50 0.75 8.44
C LYS A 12 -11.53 1.51 7.60
N PHE A 13 -11.24 1.67 6.31
CA PHE A 13 -12.12 2.23 5.28
C PHE A 13 -12.04 1.37 4.02
N TYR A 14 -12.83 1.74 3.01
CA TYR A 14 -12.86 1.13 1.67
C TYR A 14 -13.06 2.23 0.62
N PRO A 15 -12.62 2.08 -0.64
CA PRO A 15 -12.88 3.08 -1.67
C PRO A 15 -14.33 3.62 -1.65
N PRO A 16 -14.52 4.94 -1.93
CA PRO A 16 -13.56 5.89 -2.51
C PRO A 16 -12.58 6.54 -1.52
N TYR A 17 -12.47 6.05 -0.28
CA TYR A 17 -11.46 6.55 0.65
C TYR A 17 -10.05 6.25 0.14
N PRO A 18 -9.19 7.28 -0.03
CA PRO A 18 -7.85 7.08 -0.56
C PRO A 18 -6.89 6.57 0.52
N GLY A 19 -6.07 5.58 0.19
CA GLY A 19 -5.00 5.09 1.06
C GLY A 19 -4.48 3.73 0.63
N GLY A 20 -3.21 3.44 0.95
CA GLY A 20 -2.58 2.17 0.54
C GLY A 20 -3.21 0.92 1.17
N MET A 21 -3.80 1.02 2.37
CA MET A 21 -4.54 -0.09 2.99
C MET A 21 -5.87 -0.32 2.28
N GLU A 22 -6.56 0.76 1.94
CA GLU A 22 -7.85 0.78 1.27
C GLU A 22 -7.71 0.23 -0.16
N SER A 23 -6.70 0.66 -0.91
CA SER A 23 -6.40 0.14 -2.25
C SER A 23 -6.04 -1.35 -2.20
N HIS A 24 -5.13 -1.75 -1.28
CA HIS A 24 -4.79 -3.17 -1.11
C HIS A 24 -6.03 -4.03 -0.77
N LEU A 25 -6.88 -3.55 0.14
CA LEU A 25 -8.11 -4.27 0.51
C LEU A 25 -9.04 -4.42 -0.68
N ALA A 26 -9.22 -3.37 -1.48
CA ALA A 26 -10.07 -3.40 -2.67
C ALA A 26 -9.52 -4.34 -3.74
N THR A 27 -8.22 -4.25 -4.06
CA THR A 27 -7.57 -5.16 -5.02
C THR A 27 -7.70 -6.62 -4.57
N LEU A 28 -7.39 -6.94 -3.30
CA LEU A 28 -7.49 -8.30 -2.78
C LEU A 28 -8.94 -8.82 -2.81
N CYS A 29 -9.90 -8.02 -2.36
CA CYS A 29 -11.31 -8.43 -2.34
C CYS A 29 -11.89 -8.58 -3.75
N GLY A 30 -11.51 -7.71 -4.69
CA GLY A 30 -11.92 -7.82 -6.09
C GLY A 30 -11.42 -9.11 -6.76
N GLU A 31 -10.22 -9.58 -6.38
CA GLU A 31 -9.70 -10.87 -6.87
C GLU A 31 -10.37 -12.09 -6.23
N LEU A 32 -10.89 -11.96 -5.01
CA LEU A 32 -11.44 -13.08 -4.23
C LEU A 32 -12.95 -13.22 -4.31
N VAL A 33 -13.67 -12.20 -4.79
CA VAL A 33 -15.14 -12.14 -4.72
C VAL A 33 -15.85 -13.31 -5.42
N ASP A 34 -15.23 -13.87 -6.45
CA ASP A 34 -15.78 -15.04 -7.17
C ASP A 34 -15.41 -16.38 -6.53
N ASP A 35 -14.36 -16.42 -5.71
CA ASP A 35 -13.84 -17.65 -5.12
C ASP A 35 -14.45 -17.96 -3.74
N VAL A 36 -14.90 -16.93 -3.00
CA VAL A 36 -15.45 -17.04 -1.65
C VAL A 36 -16.76 -16.26 -1.51
N ASP A 37 -17.59 -16.60 -0.51
CA ASP A 37 -18.73 -15.77 -0.07
C ASP A 37 -18.16 -14.60 0.77
N LEU A 38 -17.86 -13.48 0.08
CA LEU A 38 -17.11 -12.36 0.60
C LEU A 38 -18.01 -11.26 1.15
N ARG A 39 -17.59 -10.67 2.27
CA ARG A 39 -18.14 -9.41 2.76
C ARG A 39 -17.04 -8.54 3.36
N VAL A 40 -17.04 -7.25 3.07
CA VAL A 40 -16.18 -6.25 3.69
C VAL A 40 -16.96 -5.47 4.74
N ILE A 41 -16.40 -5.32 5.94
CA ILE A 41 -16.93 -4.49 7.04
C ILE A 41 -15.91 -3.40 7.34
N VAL A 42 -16.31 -2.15 7.20
CA VAL A 42 -15.45 -0.96 7.42
C VAL A 42 -16.19 0.12 8.19
N ALA A 43 -15.47 1.14 8.64
CA ALA A 43 -16.08 2.33 9.18
C ALA A 43 -16.67 3.20 8.07
N HIS A 44 -17.77 3.89 8.38
CA HIS A 44 -18.32 4.99 7.60
C HIS A 44 -17.87 6.32 8.21
N ASP A 45 -17.69 7.36 7.40
CA ASP A 45 -17.40 8.71 7.91
C ASP A 45 -18.64 9.40 8.46
N GLY A 46 -19.83 9.02 7.96
CA GLY A 46 -21.13 9.44 8.48
C GLY A 46 -21.61 8.59 9.66
N ARG A 47 -22.77 8.99 10.22
CA ARG A 47 -23.39 8.31 11.36
C ARG A 47 -24.23 7.10 10.98
N GLU A 48 -24.65 7.00 9.74
CA GLU A 48 -25.51 5.94 9.25
C GLU A 48 -24.71 4.70 8.84
N THR A 49 -25.31 3.54 9.03
CA THR A 49 -24.77 2.28 8.52
C THR A 49 -25.33 2.04 7.12
N VAL A 50 -24.45 1.87 6.13
CA VAL A 50 -24.79 1.71 4.72
C VAL A 50 -24.29 0.35 4.23
N SER A 51 -25.15 -0.36 3.50
CA SER A 51 -24.78 -1.59 2.75
C SER A 51 -24.83 -1.29 1.27
N GLU A 52 -23.74 -1.54 0.59
CA GLU A 52 -23.60 -1.28 -0.85
C GLU A 52 -22.74 -2.34 -1.52
N THR A 53 -22.66 -2.29 -2.84
CA THR A 53 -21.72 -3.11 -3.63
C THR A 53 -20.78 -2.14 -4.37
N VAL A 54 -19.49 -2.30 -4.19
CA VAL A 54 -18.45 -1.50 -4.85
C VAL A 54 -17.60 -2.43 -5.70
N ASP A 55 -17.60 -2.23 -7.02
CA ASP A 55 -16.87 -3.07 -7.99
C ASP A 55 -17.13 -4.59 -7.79
N GLY A 56 -18.40 -4.95 -7.58
CA GLY A 56 -18.81 -6.33 -7.34
C GLY A 56 -18.63 -6.84 -5.90
N VAL A 57 -17.94 -6.11 -5.04
CA VAL A 57 -17.64 -6.49 -3.65
C VAL A 57 -18.74 -5.98 -2.71
N PRO A 58 -19.41 -6.86 -1.91
CA PRO A 58 -20.37 -6.45 -0.89
C PRO A 58 -19.66 -5.73 0.29
N VAL A 59 -20.03 -4.48 0.54
CA VAL A 59 -19.41 -3.61 1.57
C VAL A 59 -20.47 -3.16 2.57
N LEU A 60 -20.22 -3.38 3.84
CA LEU A 60 -20.99 -2.85 4.97
C LEU A 60 -20.17 -1.73 5.66
N ARG A 61 -20.60 -0.49 5.48
CA ARG A 61 -20.00 0.67 6.15
C ARG A 61 -20.74 0.96 7.45
N ILE A 62 -20.10 0.78 8.57
CA ILE A 62 -20.70 0.96 9.90
C ILE A 62 -20.60 2.43 10.32
N GLY A 63 -21.72 3.02 10.66
CA GLY A 63 -21.80 4.41 11.11
C GLY A 63 -20.83 4.74 12.25
N THR A 64 -20.22 5.92 12.19
CA THR A 64 -19.27 6.43 13.17
C THR A 64 -19.98 7.31 14.19
N ALA A 65 -19.98 6.89 15.45
CA ALA A 65 -20.56 7.66 16.56
C ALA A 65 -19.62 8.79 17.05
N ALA A 66 -18.30 8.56 17.01
CA ALA A 66 -17.28 9.52 17.45
C ALA A 66 -15.92 9.23 16.79
N TRP A 67 -15.02 10.21 16.88
CA TRP A 67 -13.62 10.10 16.49
C TRP A 67 -12.71 10.28 17.70
N ILE A 68 -11.75 9.39 17.88
CA ILE A 68 -10.70 9.50 18.90
C ILE A 68 -9.37 9.51 18.18
N SER A 69 -8.75 10.69 18.05
CA SER A 69 -7.59 10.90 17.21
C SER A 69 -7.88 10.49 15.75
N SER A 70 -7.19 9.49 15.19
CA SER A 70 -7.42 8.97 13.85
C SER A 70 -8.25 7.69 13.81
N ALA A 71 -8.79 7.24 14.94
CA ALA A 71 -9.63 6.06 15.05
C ALA A 71 -11.11 6.44 15.15
N THR A 72 -11.97 5.69 14.48
CA THR A 72 -13.42 5.82 14.56
C THR A 72 -13.98 4.97 15.70
N VAL A 73 -15.12 5.38 16.27
CA VAL A 73 -15.90 4.57 17.22
C VAL A 73 -17.16 4.09 16.50
N ASN A 74 -17.24 2.80 16.22
CA ASN A 74 -18.30 2.17 15.44
C ASN A 74 -19.02 1.08 16.28
N PRO A 75 -20.02 1.42 17.09
CA PRO A 75 -20.65 0.48 18.04
C PRO A 75 -21.25 -0.76 17.37
N GLY A 76 -21.75 -0.63 16.12
CA GLY A 76 -22.33 -1.74 15.34
C GLY A 76 -21.32 -2.75 14.80
N MET A 77 -20.02 -2.43 14.73
CA MET A 77 -19.01 -3.26 14.05
C MET A 77 -18.85 -4.65 14.71
N ALA A 78 -18.85 -4.72 16.05
CA ALA A 78 -18.76 -6.00 16.75
C ALA A 78 -19.95 -6.91 16.48
N ALA A 79 -21.17 -6.36 16.43
CA ALA A 79 -22.39 -7.08 16.08
C ALA A 79 -22.37 -7.56 14.62
N ALA A 80 -21.89 -6.72 13.69
CA ALA A 80 -21.74 -7.07 12.28
C ALA A 80 -20.75 -8.23 12.10
N ILE A 81 -19.61 -8.21 12.77
CA ILE A 81 -18.62 -9.32 12.73
C ILE A 81 -19.25 -10.61 13.30
N ARG A 82 -19.93 -10.54 14.45
CA ARG A 82 -20.59 -11.70 15.05
C ARG A 82 -21.67 -12.27 14.16
N GLY A 83 -22.52 -11.41 13.59
CA GLY A 83 -23.67 -11.80 12.77
C GLY A 83 -23.29 -12.28 11.35
N SER A 84 -22.04 -12.14 10.95
CA SER A 84 -21.59 -12.54 9.61
C SER A 84 -21.62 -14.04 9.37
N GLY A 85 -21.50 -14.85 10.42
CA GLY A 85 -21.38 -16.30 10.29
C GLY A 85 -20.16 -16.74 9.48
N ALA A 86 -19.08 -15.95 9.51
CA ALA A 86 -17.88 -16.18 8.73
C ALA A 86 -17.17 -17.48 9.12
N ASP A 87 -16.67 -18.21 8.11
CA ASP A 87 -15.73 -19.32 8.29
C ASP A 87 -14.30 -18.80 8.58
N VAL A 88 -13.96 -17.59 8.07
CA VAL A 88 -12.68 -16.89 8.32
C VAL A 88 -12.93 -15.40 8.50
N VAL A 89 -12.32 -14.79 9.51
CA VAL A 89 -12.25 -13.33 9.65
C VAL A 89 -10.85 -12.85 9.27
N HIS A 90 -10.77 -11.94 8.30
CA HIS A 90 -9.52 -11.32 7.88
C HIS A 90 -9.49 -9.85 8.28
N LEU A 91 -8.62 -9.46 9.22
CA LEU A 91 -8.51 -8.09 9.72
C LEU A 91 -7.25 -7.40 9.19
N HIS A 92 -7.42 -6.18 8.66
CA HIS A 92 -6.33 -5.34 8.18
C HIS A 92 -5.84 -4.41 9.31
N HIS A 93 -4.58 -4.60 9.73
CA HIS A 93 -3.94 -3.86 10.83
C HIS A 93 -2.88 -2.86 10.29
N PRO A 94 -2.77 -1.60 10.79
CA PRO A 94 -3.35 -1.09 12.04
C PRO A 94 -4.80 -0.60 11.90
N ASN A 95 -5.67 -1.14 12.72
CA ASN A 95 -7.07 -0.74 12.83
C ASN A 95 -7.55 -0.94 14.28
N PRO A 96 -7.32 0.01 15.20
CA PRO A 96 -7.68 -0.16 16.61
C PRO A 96 -9.16 -0.47 16.82
N THR A 97 -10.04 0.18 16.08
CA THR A 97 -11.50 -0.04 16.13
C THR A 97 -11.85 -1.47 15.71
N GLY A 98 -11.32 -1.93 14.58
CA GLY A 98 -11.52 -3.29 14.10
C GLY A 98 -11.01 -4.33 15.11
N VAL A 99 -9.85 -4.11 15.70
CA VAL A 99 -9.27 -4.98 16.74
C VAL A 99 -10.18 -5.09 17.97
N LEU A 100 -10.63 -3.96 18.50
CA LEU A 100 -11.55 -3.94 19.65
C LEU A 100 -12.89 -4.59 19.32
N SER A 101 -13.45 -4.29 18.14
CA SER A 101 -14.71 -4.85 17.67
C SER A 101 -14.61 -6.36 17.46
N TYR A 102 -13.50 -6.86 16.87
CA TYR A 102 -13.27 -8.30 16.76
C TYR A 102 -13.20 -8.98 18.14
N LEU A 103 -12.45 -8.42 19.08
CA LEU A 103 -12.35 -8.98 20.42
C LEU A 103 -13.70 -8.99 21.16
N ALA A 104 -14.53 -7.95 20.96
CA ALA A 104 -15.87 -7.82 21.54
C ALA A 104 -16.92 -8.67 20.81
N SER A 105 -16.70 -9.02 19.55
CA SER A 105 -17.64 -9.83 18.75
C SER A 105 -17.84 -11.22 19.32
N GLY A 106 -16.83 -11.78 19.99
CA GLY A 106 -16.85 -13.17 20.45
C GLY A 106 -16.77 -14.18 19.30
N SER A 107 -16.37 -13.76 18.09
CA SER A 107 -16.21 -14.66 16.94
C SER A 107 -15.25 -15.80 17.28
N ARG A 108 -15.61 -17.02 16.88
CA ARG A 108 -14.79 -18.24 16.98
C ARG A 108 -14.14 -18.62 15.65
N ALA A 109 -14.47 -17.91 14.58
CA ALA A 109 -13.84 -18.14 13.28
C ALA A 109 -12.33 -17.88 13.36
N PRO A 110 -11.50 -18.68 12.66
CA PRO A 110 -10.09 -18.42 12.51
C PRO A 110 -9.84 -16.98 12.07
N LEU A 111 -8.84 -16.34 12.69
CA LEU A 111 -8.44 -14.97 12.40
C LEU A 111 -7.19 -14.97 11.53
N VAL A 112 -7.27 -14.34 10.37
CA VAL A 112 -6.12 -13.94 9.54
C VAL A 112 -5.92 -12.45 9.71
N VAL A 113 -4.68 -11.98 9.80
CA VAL A 113 -4.36 -10.57 9.97
C VAL A 113 -3.36 -10.14 8.91
N THR A 114 -3.73 -9.19 8.04
CA THR A 114 -2.73 -8.48 7.23
C THR A 114 -2.12 -7.34 8.05
N TYR A 115 -0.81 -7.42 8.29
CA TYR A 115 -0.06 -6.45 9.06
C TYR A 115 0.61 -5.44 8.14
N HIS A 116 -0.08 -4.30 7.85
CA HIS A 116 0.40 -3.31 6.89
C HIS A 116 1.56 -2.46 7.42
N SER A 117 1.53 -2.07 8.68
CA SER A 117 2.60 -1.28 9.28
C SER A 117 2.58 -1.28 10.80
N ASP A 118 3.74 -0.97 11.40
CA ASP A 118 3.83 -0.69 12.84
C ASP A 118 3.22 0.68 13.17
N ILE A 119 2.64 0.80 14.36
CA ILE A 119 2.22 2.09 14.93
C ILE A 119 3.46 2.79 15.48
N VAL A 120 4.03 3.75 14.73
CA VAL A 120 5.33 4.36 15.07
C VAL A 120 5.17 5.68 15.83
N ARG A 121 4.27 6.57 15.40
CA ARG A 121 4.21 7.97 15.86
C ARG A 121 3.54 8.15 17.23
N GLN A 122 2.54 7.36 17.56
CA GLN A 122 1.72 7.51 18.75
C GLN A 122 2.28 6.69 19.93
N ARG A 123 3.46 7.06 20.45
CA ARG A 123 4.19 6.25 21.45
C ARG A 123 3.36 5.91 22.69
N VAL A 124 2.65 6.90 23.26
CA VAL A 124 1.81 6.71 24.46
C VAL A 124 0.63 5.80 24.17
N LEU A 125 -0.15 6.11 23.12
CA LEU A 125 -1.30 5.29 22.72
C LEU A 125 -0.86 3.87 22.32
N ARG A 126 0.28 3.72 21.68
CA ARG A 126 0.87 2.40 21.35
C ARG A 126 1.14 1.60 22.63
N THR A 127 1.74 2.21 23.65
CA THR A 127 2.05 1.51 24.91
C THR A 127 0.78 1.07 25.63
N LEU A 128 -0.25 1.93 25.66
CA LEU A 128 -1.55 1.59 26.25
C LEU A 128 -2.31 0.53 25.44
N PHE A 129 -2.20 0.58 24.10
CA PHE A 129 -2.86 -0.37 23.20
C PHE A 129 -2.11 -1.70 23.08
N TRP A 130 -0.83 -1.74 23.47
CA TRP A 130 0.03 -2.92 23.32
C TRP A 130 -0.55 -4.21 23.92
N PRO A 131 -1.10 -4.25 25.15
CA PRO A 131 -1.67 -5.49 25.70
C PRO A 131 -2.85 -6.01 24.86
N VAL A 132 -3.68 -5.10 24.35
CA VAL A 132 -4.83 -5.43 23.51
C VAL A 132 -4.35 -5.97 22.14
N GLN A 133 -3.40 -5.28 21.51
CA GLN A 133 -2.80 -5.72 20.25
C GLN A 133 -2.13 -7.09 20.40
N HIS A 134 -1.37 -7.31 21.46
CA HIS A 134 -0.72 -8.59 21.72
C HIS A 134 -1.74 -9.72 21.91
N ARG A 135 -2.78 -9.50 22.74
CA ARG A 135 -3.88 -10.45 22.93
C ARG A 135 -4.58 -10.78 21.59
N PHE A 136 -4.80 -9.76 20.75
CA PHE A 136 -5.41 -9.91 19.45
C PHE A 136 -4.53 -10.76 18.51
N LEU A 137 -3.24 -10.40 18.35
CA LEU A 137 -2.32 -11.12 17.47
C LEU A 137 -2.07 -12.56 17.92
N ARG A 138 -2.13 -12.86 19.22
CA ARG A 138 -2.08 -14.23 19.74
C ARG A 138 -3.28 -15.09 19.34
N ARG A 139 -4.40 -14.50 18.95
CA ARG A 139 -5.57 -15.22 18.44
C ARG A 139 -5.50 -15.47 16.94
N ALA A 140 -4.60 -14.80 16.25
CA ALA A 140 -4.45 -14.99 14.81
C ALA A 140 -3.98 -16.42 14.51
N HIS A 141 -4.65 -17.06 13.55
CA HIS A 141 -4.19 -18.30 12.92
C HIS A 141 -2.91 -17.99 12.12
N ALA A 142 -2.96 -16.91 11.35
CA ALA A 142 -1.82 -16.41 10.60
C ALA A 142 -1.77 -14.88 10.55
N ILE A 143 -0.55 -14.34 10.42
CA ILE A 143 -0.27 -12.91 10.27
C ILE A 143 0.48 -12.72 8.95
N ILE A 144 -0.16 -12.08 7.99
CA ILE A 144 0.43 -11.78 6.68
C ILE A 144 1.35 -10.57 6.82
N ALA A 145 2.61 -10.74 6.43
CA ALA A 145 3.59 -9.67 6.24
C ALA A 145 3.86 -9.49 4.75
N SER A 146 4.02 -8.24 4.30
CA SER A 146 4.20 -7.93 2.89
C SER A 146 5.58 -8.26 2.32
N SER A 147 6.59 -8.47 3.18
CA SER A 147 7.93 -8.85 2.76
C SER A 147 8.70 -9.59 3.86
N PRO A 148 9.73 -10.40 3.50
CA PRO A 148 10.61 -11.03 4.48
C PRO A 148 11.35 -10.00 5.34
N ASP A 149 11.82 -8.90 4.72
CA ASP A 149 12.57 -7.84 5.40
C ASP A 149 11.70 -7.13 6.44
N TYR A 150 10.43 -6.88 6.10
CA TYR A 150 9.50 -6.28 7.05
C TYR A 150 9.15 -7.25 8.19
N ALA A 151 8.94 -8.52 7.89
CA ALA A 151 8.72 -9.56 8.90
C ALA A 151 9.90 -9.63 9.89
N ALA A 152 11.13 -9.61 9.38
CA ALA A 152 12.35 -9.68 10.17
C ALA A 152 12.65 -8.39 10.96
N SER A 153 12.28 -7.21 10.44
CA SER A 153 12.59 -5.92 11.07
C SER A 153 11.54 -5.45 12.07
N SER A 154 10.28 -5.88 11.95
CA SER A 154 9.21 -5.48 12.87
C SER A 154 9.35 -6.16 14.24
N PRO A 155 9.51 -5.40 15.36
CA PRO A 155 9.55 -5.99 16.69
C PRO A 155 8.25 -6.71 17.07
N VAL A 156 7.13 -6.32 16.48
CA VAL A 156 5.82 -6.96 16.71
C VAL A 156 5.78 -8.30 15.99
N LEU A 157 6.11 -8.34 14.69
CA LEU A 157 6.08 -9.58 13.90
C LEU A 157 7.08 -10.61 14.41
N ARG A 158 8.28 -10.20 14.81
CA ARG A 158 9.28 -11.13 15.41
C ARG A 158 8.77 -11.86 16.65
N ARG A 159 7.88 -11.24 17.44
CA ARG A 159 7.27 -11.89 18.63
C ARG A 159 6.19 -12.91 18.30
N HIS A 160 5.75 -12.93 17.04
CA HIS A 160 4.72 -13.84 16.52
C HIS A 160 5.22 -14.59 15.29
N ALA A 161 6.55 -14.79 15.18
CA ALA A 161 7.20 -15.35 14.00
C ALA A 161 6.66 -16.72 13.58
N ASP A 162 6.20 -17.53 14.55
CA ASP A 162 5.54 -18.82 14.34
C ASP A 162 4.26 -18.73 13.48
N ARG A 163 3.60 -17.56 13.48
CA ARG A 163 2.34 -17.29 12.78
C ARG A 163 2.51 -16.41 11.55
N VAL A 164 3.70 -15.85 11.34
CA VAL A 164 3.94 -14.97 10.20
C VAL A 164 4.03 -15.78 8.92
N ARG A 165 3.27 -15.33 7.91
CA ARG A 165 3.35 -15.79 6.52
C ARG A 165 3.68 -14.59 5.65
N VAL A 166 4.62 -14.75 4.74
CA VAL A 166 4.96 -13.67 3.80
C VAL A 166 4.12 -13.84 2.54
N ILE A 167 3.20 -12.92 2.33
CA ILE A 167 2.42 -12.78 1.10
C ILE A 167 2.63 -11.34 0.62
N PRO A 168 3.45 -11.13 -0.43
CA PRO A 168 3.67 -9.81 -0.98
C PRO A 168 2.38 -9.18 -1.48
N PHE A 169 2.25 -7.87 -1.32
CA PHE A 169 1.12 -7.15 -1.90
C PHE A 169 1.27 -7.14 -3.42
N GLY A 170 0.15 -7.30 -4.11
CA GLY A 170 0.06 -7.28 -5.55
C GLY A 170 -0.81 -6.13 -6.04
N ILE A 171 -0.65 -5.79 -7.30
CA ILE A 171 -1.48 -4.84 -8.03
C ILE A 171 -2.00 -5.48 -9.32
N ARG A 172 -3.10 -4.94 -9.85
CA ARG A 172 -3.49 -5.17 -11.24
C ARG A 172 -2.76 -4.18 -12.13
N PRO A 173 -2.47 -4.53 -13.40
CA PRO A 173 -1.84 -3.61 -14.34
C PRO A 173 -2.57 -2.26 -14.44
N ASP A 174 -3.90 -2.27 -14.33
CA ASP A 174 -4.77 -1.12 -14.52
C ASP A 174 -5.13 -0.38 -13.22
N ASP A 175 -4.61 -0.78 -12.07
CA ASP A 175 -4.91 -0.12 -10.78
C ASP A 175 -4.48 1.36 -10.76
N ALA A 176 -3.44 1.74 -11.52
CA ALA A 176 -3.05 3.13 -11.72
C ALA A 176 -3.91 3.90 -12.74
N GLY A 177 -4.77 3.18 -13.48
CA GLY A 177 -5.57 3.68 -14.59
C GLY A 177 -4.85 3.59 -15.94
N THR A 178 -5.56 3.94 -17.02
CA THR A 178 -5.00 3.99 -18.38
C THR A 178 -4.45 5.40 -18.65
N PRO A 179 -3.19 5.53 -19.12
CA PRO A 179 -2.66 6.84 -19.46
C PRO A 179 -3.38 7.45 -20.67
N ASP A 180 -3.79 8.72 -20.54
CA ASP A 180 -4.33 9.49 -21.66
C ASP A 180 -3.20 10.12 -22.49
N PRO A 181 -3.06 9.78 -23.80
CA PRO A 181 -1.96 10.25 -24.63
C PRO A 181 -1.88 11.78 -24.71
N ALA A 182 -3.01 12.49 -24.72
CA ALA A 182 -3.03 13.95 -24.77
C ALA A 182 -2.48 14.56 -23.47
N THR A 183 -2.90 14.02 -22.33
CA THR A 183 -2.37 14.42 -21.03
C THR A 183 -0.87 14.10 -20.92
N VAL A 184 -0.42 12.96 -21.39
CA VAL A 184 1.02 12.60 -21.40
C VAL A 184 1.82 13.61 -22.22
N ALA A 185 1.35 13.96 -23.43
CA ALA A 185 2.01 14.95 -24.29
C ALA A 185 2.09 16.33 -23.60
N MET A 186 0.99 16.79 -23.02
CA MET A 186 0.93 18.05 -22.25
C MET A 186 1.91 18.05 -21.07
N LEU A 187 1.98 16.95 -20.31
CA LEU A 187 2.90 16.83 -19.16
C LEU A 187 4.37 16.84 -19.64
N ARG A 188 4.68 16.16 -20.75
CA ARG A 188 6.02 16.17 -21.35
C ARG A 188 6.41 17.57 -21.89
N GLU A 189 5.48 18.29 -22.53
CA GLU A 189 5.71 19.67 -22.95
C GLU A 189 5.99 20.58 -21.75
N ARG A 190 5.22 20.43 -20.68
CA ARG A 190 5.34 21.23 -19.46
C ARG A 190 6.61 20.98 -18.66
N TYR A 191 7.01 19.70 -18.50
CA TYR A 191 8.09 19.30 -17.60
C TYR A 191 9.41 18.96 -18.31
N GLY A 192 9.37 18.84 -19.64
CA GLY A 192 10.55 18.51 -20.44
C GLY A 192 10.84 17.02 -20.50
N ALA A 193 12.07 16.69 -20.93
CA ALA A 193 12.50 15.32 -21.25
C ALA A 193 13.17 14.59 -20.07
N ARG A 194 13.31 15.21 -18.91
CA ARG A 194 14.02 14.65 -17.74
C ARG A 194 13.14 14.79 -16.50
N VAL A 195 12.19 13.86 -16.35
CA VAL A 195 11.15 13.96 -15.33
C VAL A 195 11.37 12.91 -14.23
N VAL A 196 11.53 13.39 -13.00
CA VAL A 196 11.51 12.60 -11.77
C VAL A 196 10.11 12.68 -11.18
N LEU A 197 9.46 11.53 -11.00
CA LEU A 197 8.13 11.44 -10.40
C LEU A 197 8.20 10.86 -8.99
N ALA A 198 7.45 11.44 -8.08
CA ALA A 198 7.16 10.88 -6.76
C ALA A 198 5.65 10.93 -6.50
N VAL A 199 5.09 9.88 -5.88
CA VAL A 199 3.65 9.78 -5.63
C VAL A 199 3.41 9.41 -4.17
N GLY A 200 2.46 10.10 -3.52
CA GLY A 200 2.01 9.72 -2.19
C GLY A 200 1.62 10.88 -1.29
N ARG A 201 1.11 10.55 -0.13
CA ARG A 201 0.73 11.54 0.87
C ARG A 201 1.95 12.33 1.35
N LEU A 202 1.87 13.67 1.38
CA LEU A 202 2.96 14.54 1.80
C LEU A 202 3.12 14.54 3.33
N VAL A 203 3.82 13.49 3.83
CA VAL A 203 4.07 13.26 5.26
C VAL A 203 5.57 12.99 5.50
N TYR A 204 6.03 13.28 6.72
CA TYR A 204 7.43 13.31 7.13
C TYR A 204 8.24 12.05 6.79
N TYR A 205 7.63 10.85 6.85
CA TYR A 205 8.36 9.60 6.63
C TYR A 205 8.55 9.24 5.15
N LYS A 206 7.85 9.93 4.25
CA LYS A 206 8.02 9.79 2.79
C LYS A 206 9.32 10.44 2.29
N GLY A 207 9.90 11.40 3.04
CA GLY A 207 11.21 11.98 2.75
C GLY A 207 11.23 12.90 1.52
N PHE A 208 10.10 13.47 1.13
CA PHE A 208 10.03 14.37 -0.04
C PHE A 208 10.88 15.64 0.14
N ASP A 209 11.13 16.04 1.37
CA ASP A 209 12.06 17.13 1.70
C ASP A 209 13.51 16.81 1.29
N TYR A 210 13.96 15.56 1.48
CA TYR A 210 15.26 15.10 0.99
C TYR A 210 15.31 15.02 -0.53
N LEU A 211 14.19 14.65 -1.18
CA LEU A 211 14.09 14.62 -2.63
C LEU A 211 14.16 16.02 -3.23
N VAL A 212 13.41 16.99 -2.66
CA VAL A 212 13.49 18.39 -3.09
C VAL A 212 14.93 18.91 -2.94
N ARG A 213 15.61 18.61 -1.81
CA ARG A 213 17.03 18.98 -1.63
C ARG A 213 17.95 18.35 -2.66
N ALA A 214 17.72 17.11 -3.07
CA ALA A 214 18.51 16.43 -4.09
C ALA A 214 18.39 17.11 -5.45
N MET A 215 17.24 17.71 -5.77
CA MET A 215 16.99 18.35 -7.07
C MET A 215 17.82 19.62 -7.31
N ASP A 216 18.46 20.18 -6.30
CA ASP A 216 19.43 21.26 -6.47
C ASP A 216 20.57 20.88 -7.44
N SER A 217 21.04 19.64 -7.33
CA SER A 217 22.14 19.09 -8.13
C SER A 217 21.70 18.21 -9.30
N VAL A 218 20.39 18.03 -9.53
CA VAL A 218 19.86 17.21 -10.62
C VAL A 218 19.35 18.10 -11.75
N ASP A 219 19.85 17.88 -12.96
CA ASP A 219 19.29 18.49 -14.16
C ASP A 219 18.03 17.73 -14.59
N GLY A 220 16.87 18.24 -14.16
CA GLY A 220 15.57 17.63 -14.41
C GLY A 220 14.45 18.34 -13.68
N HIS A 221 13.21 17.91 -13.95
CA HIS A 221 12.01 18.42 -13.32
C HIS A 221 11.43 17.38 -12.33
N LEU A 222 11.17 17.80 -11.10
CA LEU A 222 10.51 16.96 -10.08
C LEU A 222 9.01 17.22 -10.08
N VAL A 223 8.23 16.16 -10.23
CA VAL A 223 6.78 16.19 -10.06
C VAL A 223 6.41 15.34 -8.86
N ILE A 224 5.75 15.94 -7.86
CA ILE A 224 5.22 15.23 -6.70
C ILE A 224 3.69 15.23 -6.78
N VAL A 225 3.10 14.05 -6.97
CA VAL A 225 1.66 13.86 -7.00
C VAL A 225 1.17 13.41 -5.63
N GLY A 226 0.22 14.14 -5.08
CA GLY A 226 -0.37 13.87 -3.78
C GLY A 226 -0.51 15.14 -2.94
N ASP A 227 -1.12 14.96 -1.77
CA ASP A 227 -1.36 16.08 -0.84
C ASP A 227 -1.06 15.65 0.60
N GLY A 228 -0.88 16.64 1.48
CA GLY A 228 -0.62 16.38 2.89
C GLY A 228 -0.04 17.58 3.65
N PRO A 229 0.19 17.38 4.95
CA PRO A 229 0.60 18.48 5.84
C PRO A 229 1.95 19.14 5.49
N MET A 230 2.79 18.47 4.70
CA MET A 230 4.10 19.04 4.29
C MET A 230 4.05 19.89 3.02
N HIS A 231 2.88 20.06 2.38
CA HIS A 231 2.77 20.79 1.11
C HIS A 231 3.49 22.16 1.15
N ARG A 232 3.10 23.04 2.07
CA ARG A 232 3.70 24.37 2.21
C ARG A 232 5.19 24.34 2.56
N GLU A 233 5.62 23.35 3.33
CA GLU A 233 7.03 23.18 3.68
C GLU A 233 7.87 22.84 2.45
N LEU A 234 7.37 21.96 1.59
CA LEU A 234 8.05 21.57 0.35
C LEU A 234 8.11 22.75 -0.67
N GLU A 235 7.02 23.54 -0.80
CA GLU A 235 7.04 24.76 -1.61
C GLU A 235 8.08 25.75 -1.13
N ARG A 236 8.10 26.03 0.19
CA ARG A 236 9.08 26.93 0.79
C ARG A 236 10.51 26.42 0.57
N LEU A 237 10.75 25.11 0.75
CA LEU A 237 12.06 24.52 0.55
C LEU A 237 12.56 24.66 -0.90
N ALA A 238 11.69 24.42 -1.89
CA ALA A 238 12.02 24.60 -3.30
C ALA A 238 12.36 26.08 -3.64
N ALA A 239 11.64 27.02 -3.04
CA ALA A 239 11.90 28.46 -3.22
C ALA A 239 13.24 28.87 -2.56
N GLU A 240 13.52 28.42 -1.34
CA GLU A 240 14.78 28.70 -0.62
C GLU A 240 16.02 28.18 -1.36
N GLN A 241 15.88 27.06 -2.10
CA GLN A 241 16.93 26.50 -2.93
C GLN A 241 17.00 27.11 -4.34
N GLY A 242 16.10 28.02 -4.69
CA GLY A 242 16.05 28.63 -6.02
C GLY A 242 15.60 27.71 -7.15
N ILE A 243 14.99 26.56 -6.81
CA ILE A 243 14.55 25.52 -7.77
C ILE A 243 13.04 25.45 -7.95
N ALA A 244 12.28 26.43 -7.46
CA ALA A 244 10.80 26.43 -7.55
C ALA A 244 10.28 26.23 -8.98
N GLY A 245 11.00 26.71 -9.99
CA GLY A 245 10.65 26.50 -11.40
C GLY A 245 10.84 25.06 -11.92
N ARG A 246 11.54 24.19 -11.14
CA ARG A 246 11.83 22.79 -11.50
C ARG A 246 11.19 21.77 -10.53
N VAL A 247 10.32 22.24 -9.63
CA VAL A 247 9.59 21.39 -8.68
C VAL A 247 8.09 21.71 -8.80
N THR A 248 7.29 20.71 -9.13
CA THR A 248 5.84 20.83 -9.20
C THR A 248 5.19 19.96 -8.15
N LEU A 249 4.43 20.57 -7.23
CA LEU A 249 3.51 19.85 -6.34
C LEU A 249 2.15 19.81 -7.04
N ALA A 250 1.84 18.68 -7.69
CA ALA A 250 0.66 18.55 -8.55
C ALA A 250 -0.65 18.43 -7.76
N GLY A 251 -0.56 18.27 -6.42
CA GLY A 251 -1.75 17.99 -5.62
C GLY A 251 -2.30 16.58 -5.87
N ARG A 252 -3.57 16.38 -5.53
CA ARG A 252 -4.29 15.14 -5.87
C ARG A 252 -4.74 15.19 -7.32
N VAL A 253 -4.63 14.06 -7.99
CA VAL A 253 -5.11 13.85 -9.36
C VAL A 253 -6.06 12.66 -9.38
N ASP A 254 -6.99 12.65 -10.33
CA ASP A 254 -7.97 11.56 -10.46
C ASP A 254 -7.32 10.26 -10.92
N SER A 255 -6.29 10.35 -11.77
CA SER A 255 -5.49 9.23 -12.23
C SER A 255 -4.02 9.60 -12.30
N VAL A 256 -3.17 8.74 -11.77
CA VAL A 256 -1.70 8.92 -11.81
C VAL A 256 -1.06 8.29 -13.06
N ALA A 257 -1.82 7.53 -13.86
CA ALA A 257 -1.32 6.79 -15.00
C ALA A 257 -0.56 7.67 -16.00
N SER A 258 -1.12 8.83 -16.38
CA SER A 258 -0.48 9.76 -17.30
C SER A 258 0.81 10.36 -16.74
N HIS A 259 0.90 10.54 -15.40
CA HIS A 259 2.12 11.00 -14.76
C HIS A 259 3.21 9.92 -14.78
N TYR A 260 2.86 8.65 -14.53
CA TYR A 260 3.81 7.54 -14.70
C TYR A 260 4.32 7.45 -16.14
N ALA A 261 3.42 7.55 -17.13
CA ALA A 261 3.79 7.49 -18.55
C ALA A 261 4.63 8.70 -19.02
N ALA A 262 4.48 9.85 -18.36
CA ALA A 262 5.25 11.05 -18.63
C ALA A 262 6.56 11.15 -17.84
N ALA A 263 6.88 10.21 -16.96
CA ALA A 263 8.10 10.23 -16.16
C ALA A 263 9.24 9.41 -16.80
N ASP A 264 10.46 9.64 -16.33
CA ASP A 264 11.67 8.90 -16.69
C ASP A 264 12.19 8.04 -15.54
N VAL A 265 12.03 8.53 -14.31
CA VAL A 265 12.48 7.86 -13.09
C VAL A 265 11.44 8.08 -12.01
N PHE A 266 11.15 7.04 -11.24
CA PHE A 266 10.32 7.15 -10.04
C PHE A 266 11.19 7.21 -8.79
N ALA A 267 10.83 8.09 -7.82
CA ALA A 267 11.55 8.23 -6.55
C ALA A 267 10.63 7.94 -5.34
N LEU A 268 11.07 7.05 -4.44
CA LEU A 268 10.47 6.82 -3.13
C LEU A 268 11.52 7.03 -2.03
N PRO A 269 11.80 8.28 -1.62
CA PRO A 269 12.87 8.63 -0.70
C PRO A 269 12.50 8.40 0.78
N ALA A 270 11.77 7.35 1.09
CA ALA A 270 11.22 7.08 2.42
C ALA A 270 12.32 7.06 3.50
N THR A 271 12.06 7.68 4.64
CA THR A 271 13.06 7.85 5.72
C THR A 271 12.81 6.97 6.93
N ALA A 272 11.68 6.26 6.98
CA ALA A 272 11.30 5.46 8.12
C ALA A 272 10.47 4.22 7.71
N ARG A 273 10.54 3.18 8.54
CA ARG A 273 9.81 1.91 8.36
C ARG A 273 8.27 2.03 8.42
N SER A 274 7.75 3.25 8.69
CA SER A 274 6.32 3.55 8.49
C SER A 274 5.90 3.39 7.02
N GLU A 275 6.85 3.53 6.08
CA GLU A 275 6.72 3.04 4.72
C GLU A 275 7.05 1.55 4.70
N ALA A 276 6.04 0.72 4.91
CA ALA A 276 6.24 -0.70 5.11
C ALA A 276 6.54 -1.47 3.82
N PHE A 277 5.98 -1.01 2.68
CA PHE A 277 6.10 -1.72 1.40
C PHE A 277 6.28 -0.76 0.22
N GLY A 278 5.49 0.32 0.17
CA GLY A 278 5.53 1.30 -0.91
C GLY A 278 4.81 0.82 -2.17
N LEU A 279 3.49 0.57 -2.09
CA LEU A 279 2.66 0.13 -3.24
C LEU A 279 2.86 0.98 -4.49
N VAL A 280 3.06 2.29 -4.33
CA VAL A 280 3.33 3.21 -5.45
C VAL A 280 4.59 2.86 -6.26
N GLN A 281 5.53 2.08 -5.70
CA GLN A 281 6.66 1.55 -6.46
C GLN A 281 6.16 0.49 -7.47
N LEU A 282 5.20 -0.34 -7.09
CA LEU A 282 4.64 -1.35 -8.00
C LEU A 282 3.96 -0.69 -9.19
N GLU A 283 3.20 0.38 -8.96
CA GLU A 283 2.55 1.16 -10.01
C GLU A 283 3.58 1.77 -10.97
N ALA A 284 4.63 2.40 -10.45
CA ALA A 284 5.73 2.94 -11.23
C ALA A 284 6.47 1.85 -12.03
N MET A 285 6.75 0.72 -11.38
CA MET A 285 7.41 -0.44 -12.00
C MET A 285 6.54 -1.07 -13.09
N ALA A 286 5.22 -1.18 -12.89
CA ALA A 286 4.28 -1.64 -13.91
C ALA A 286 4.26 -0.71 -15.14
N ALA A 287 4.40 0.60 -14.92
CA ALA A 287 4.59 1.57 -16.00
C ALA A 287 5.97 1.47 -16.69
N GLY A 288 6.88 0.64 -16.17
CA GLY A 288 8.23 0.44 -16.71
C GLY A 288 9.25 1.48 -16.27
N LEU A 289 8.99 2.19 -15.17
CA LEU A 289 9.95 3.13 -14.59
C LEU A 289 10.94 2.42 -13.67
N PRO A 290 12.24 2.71 -13.78
CA PRO A 290 13.19 2.34 -12.74
C PRO A 290 12.92 3.17 -11.47
N VAL A 291 13.13 2.56 -10.31
CA VAL A 291 12.83 3.18 -9.03
C VAL A 291 14.13 3.57 -8.31
N VAL A 292 14.22 4.82 -7.83
CA VAL A 292 15.19 5.20 -6.81
C VAL A 292 14.51 5.16 -5.46
N ASN A 293 14.92 4.23 -4.60
CA ASN A 293 14.39 4.07 -3.25
C ASN A 293 15.49 4.14 -2.18
N THR A 294 15.10 3.95 -0.94
CA THR A 294 16.02 4.06 0.20
C THR A 294 16.16 2.75 0.97
N GLN A 295 17.37 2.52 1.50
CA GLN A 295 17.72 1.36 2.34
C GLN A 295 17.15 1.54 3.75
N ILE A 296 15.84 1.39 3.91
CA ILE A 296 15.17 1.38 5.20
C ILE A 296 14.79 -0.06 5.61
N PRO A 297 14.69 -0.36 6.92
CA PRO A 297 14.34 -1.71 7.40
C PRO A 297 12.84 -1.99 7.21
N SER A 298 12.42 -2.13 5.96
CA SER A 298 11.03 -2.38 5.53
C SER A 298 10.99 -3.14 4.21
N GLY A 299 9.81 -3.31 3.62
CA GLY A 299 9.65 -3.92 2.30
C GLY A 299 10.06 -3.03 1.12
N VAL A 300 10.44 -1.77 1.35
CA VAL A 300 10.81 -0.84 0.27
C VAL A 300 11.96 -1.37 -0.61
N PRO A 301 13.11 -1.81 -0.05
CA PRO A 301 14.19 -2.40 -0.86
C PRO A 301 13.85 -3.79 -1.42
N PHE A 302 12.90 -4.50 -0.82
CA PHE A 302 12.44 -5.78 -1.32
C PHE A 302 11.62 -5.62 -2.61
N VAL A 303 10.79 -4.58 -2.70
CA VAL A 303 9.94 -4.31 -3.87
C VAL A 303 10.81 -3.94 -5.08
N SER A 304 11.63 -2.91 -4.99
CA SER A 304 12.57 -2.55 -6.05
C SER A 304 14.00 -2.81 -5.59
N ARG A 305 14.66 -3.75 -6.26
CA ARG A 305 16.00 -4.25 -5.92
C ARG A 305 17.09 -3.41 -6.57
N ASP A 306 18.10 -3.09 -5.76
CA ASP A 306 19.28 -2.34 -6.21
C ASP A 306 19.98 -3.01 -7.39
N GLY A 307 20.31 -2.23 -8.43
CA GLY A 307 20.98 -2.67 -9.66
C GLY A 307 20.16 -3.59 -10.56
N GLN A 308 18.96 -4.04 -10.14
CA GLN A 308 18.10 -4.94 -10.90
C GLN A 308 16.86 -4.23 -11.47
N THR A 309 16.10 -3.53 -10.63
CA THR A 309 14.86 -2.84 -11.00
C THR A 309 14.90 -1.35 -10.68
N GLY A 310 15.99 -0.88 -10.12
CA GLY A 310 16.20 0.49 -9.71
C GLY A 310 17.55 0.65 -8.98
N LEU A 311 17.69 1.74 -8.25
CA LEU A 311 18.85 2.02 -7.42
C LEU A 311 18.39 2.30 -5.98
N THR A 312 19.12 1.76 -5.00
CA THR A 312 18.82 1.94 -3.58
C THR A 312 19.90 2.77 -2.92
N VAL A 313 19.52 3.82 -2.21
CA VAL A 313 20.43 4.77 -1.56
C VAL A 313 20.22 4.82 -0.05
N PRO A 314 21.15 5.35 0.74
CA PRO A 314 20.92 5.61 2.16
C PRO A 314 19.71 6.56 2.38
N PRO A 315 18.89 6.35 3.42
CA PRO A 315 17.82 7.27 3.75
C PRO A 315 18.38 8.60 4.28
N ARG A 316 17.68 9.71 4.02
CA ARG A 316 18.06 11.07 4.46
C ARG A 316 19.38 11.56 3.86
N ASP A 317 19.73 11.09 2.69
CA ASP A 317 20.95 11.48 1.98
C ASP A 317 20.57 12.11 0.62
N PRO A 318 20.42 13.45 0.54
CA PRO A 318 20.13 14.15 -0.71
C PRO A 318 21.22 13.98 -1.78
N ALA A 319 22.48 13.86 -1.37
CA ALA A 319 23.59 13.73 -2.32
C ALA A 319 23.55 12.35 -3.00
N ALA A 320 23.32 11.27 -2.23
CA ALA A 320 23.15 9.94 -2.79
C ALA A 320 21.90 9.84 -3.68
N LEU A 321 20.77 10.47 -3.28
CA LEU A 321 19.58 10.58 -4.13
C LEU A 321 19.89 11.29 -5.45
N ALA A 322 20.56 12.46 -5.41
CA ALA A 322 20.95 13.22 -6.59
C ALA A 322 21.83 12.39 -7.54
N ALA A 323 22.85 11.72 -7.01
CA ALA A 323 23.73 10.87 -7.81
C ALA A 323 22.98 9.72 -8.51
N ALA A 324 22.06 9.05 -7.78
CA ALA A 324 21.26 7.95 -8.35
C ALA A 324 20.28 8.45 -9.43
N LEU A 325 19.60 9.58 -9.18
CA LEU A 325 18.70 10.20 -10.13
C LEU A 325 19.43 10.64 -11.39
N THR A 326 20.54 11.38 -11.25
CA THR A 326 21.38 11.83 -12.38
C THR A 326 21.85 10.65 -13.21
N ARG A 327 22.35 9.59 -12.57
CA ARG A 327 22.80 8.37 -13.26
C ARG A 327 21.70 7.76 -14.14
N LEU A 328 20.46 7.68 -13.63
CA LEU A 328 19.33 7.12 -14.41
C LEU A 328 18.83 8.09 -15.49
N LEU A 329 18.93 9.40 -15.27
CA LEU A 329 18.53 10.41 -16.25
C LEU A 329 19.54 10.50 -17.39
N ASP A 330 20.85 10.33 -17.12
CA ASP A 330 21.93 10.41 -18.12
C ASP A 330 22.10 9.13 -18.90
N ASP A 331 21.95 7.96 -18.27
CA ASP A 331 22.14 6.65 -18.92
C ASP A 331 20.79 6.04 -19.36
N VAL A 332 20.40 6.35 -20.59
CA VAL A 332 19.15 5.81 -21.21
C VAL A 332 19.17 4.29 -21.27
N GLY A 333 20.34 3.67 -21.55
CA GLY A 333 20.47 2.20 -21.63
C GLY A 333 20.21 1.54 -20.26
N LEU A 334 20.81 2.09 -19.20
CA LEU A 334 20.59 1.63 -17.84
C LEU A 334 19.11 1.81 -17.44
N ARG A 335 18.57 3.00 -17.68
CA ARG A 335 17.17 3.35 -17.39
C ARG A 335 16.20 2.36 -18.03
N THR A 336 16.34 2.11 -19.32
CA THR A 336 15.50 1.19 -20.09
C THR A 336 15.63 -0.26 -19.59
N ARG A 337 16.84 -0.72 -19.30
CA ARG A 337 17.10 -2.07 -18.79
C ARG A 337 16.44 -2.29 -17.42
N LEU A 338 16.64 -1.36 -16.49
CA LEU A 338 16.07 -1.47 -15.14
C LEU A 338 14.54 -1.33 -15.16
N GLY A 339 13.99 -0.44 -15.98
CA GLY A 339 12.54 -0.26 -16.13
C GLY A 339 11.86 -1.50 -16.71
N ARG A 340 12.47 -2.15 -17.72
CA ARG A 340 11.97 -3.42 -18.26
C ARG A 340 11.96 -4.51 -17.18
N ALA A 341 13.06 -4.67 -16.45
CA ALA A 341 13.17 -5.66 -15.38
C ALA A 341 12.18 -5.34 -14.23
N ALA A 342 11.91 -4.06 -13.96
CA ALA A 342 10.91 -3.62 -13.00
C ALA A 342 9.51 -4.09 -13.39
N ARG A 343 9.10 -3.86 -14.64
CA ARG A 343 7.80 -4.31 -15.17
C ARG A 343 7.65 -5.82 -15.10
N GLU A 344 8.67 -6.57 -15.57
CA GLU A 344 8.69 -8.03 -15.52
C GLU A 344 8.54 -8.55 -14.09
N ARG A 345 9.24 -7.94 -13.13
CA ARG A 345 9.15 -8.32 -11.72
C ARG A 345 7.74 -8.13 -11.15
N VAL A 346 7.06 -7.03 -11.49
CA VAL A 346 5.68 -6.80 -11.03
C VAL A 346 4.76 -7.87 -11.56
N SER A 347 4.81 -8.16 -12.86
CA SER A 347 3.91 -9.16 -13.47
C SER A 347 4.14 -10.59 -12.94
N THR A 348 5.36 -10.92 -12.52
CA THR A 348 5.71 -12.28 -12.08
C THR A 348 5.62 -12.47 -10.56
N GLU A 349 6.02 -11.44 -9.76
CA GLU A 349 6.14 -11.58 -8.31
C GLU A 349 5.07 -10.81 -7.52
N PHE A 350 4.46 -9.78 -8.12
CA PHE A 350 3.55 -8.83 -7.43
C PHE A 350 2.20 -8.65 -8.13
N SER A 351 1.73 -9.69 -8.83
CA SER A 351 0.39 -9.61 -9.40
C SER A 351 -0.70 -9.79 -8.33
N ALA A 352 -1.86 -9.14 -8.55
CA ALA A 352 -3.01 -9.24 -7.68
C ALA A 352 -3.53 -10.68 -7.56
N GLU A 353 -3.52 -11.41 -8.68
CA GLU A 353 -3.95 -12.81 -8.75
C GLU A 353 -3.07 -13.72 -7.89
N ARG A 354 -1.74 -13.49 -7.89
CA ARG A 354 -0.81 -14.25 -7.04
C ARG A 354 -1.08 -13.97 -5.57
N MET A 355 -1.21 -12.72 -5.19
CA MET A 355 -1.55 -12.32 -3.83
C MET A 355 -2.87 -12.94 -3.36
N ALA A 356 -3.90 -12.91 -4.21
CA ALA A 356 -5.21 -13.48 -3.91
C ALA A 356 -5.14 -15.00 -3.77
N ARG A 357 -4.48 -15.69 -4.70
CA ARG A 357 -4.29 -17.15 -4.64
C ARG A 357 -3.57 -17.59 -3.37
N ASP A 358 -2.48 -16.93 -2.99
CA ASP A 358 -1.71 -17.26 -1.79
C ASP A 358 -2.53 -16.96 -0.52
N THR A 359 -3.35 -15.91 -0.54
CA THR A 359 -4.28 -15.57 0.55
C THR A 359 -5.43 -16.57 0.64
N LEU A 360 -6.01 -16.99 -0.49
CA LEU A 360 -7.07 -18.00 -0.55
C LEU A 360 -6.59 -19.35 0.01
N ALA A 361 -5.36 -19.77 -0.34
CA ALA A 361 -4.77 -20.97 0.22
C ALA A 361 -4.67 -20.90 1.75
N LEU A 362 -4.27 -19.75 2.28
CA LEU A 362 -4.22 -19.50 3.72
C LEU A 362 -5.61 -19.54 4.39
N TYR A 363 -6.67 -19.09 3.71
CA TYR A 363 -8.05 -19.21 4.23
C TYR A 363 -8.49 -20.66 4.31
N HIS A 364 -8.19 -21.47 3.30
CA HIS A 364 -8.49 -22.89 3.31
C HIS A 364 -7.73 -23.63 4.43
N GLU A 365 -6.43 -23.32 4.62
CA GLU A 365 -5.63 -23.81 5.74
C GLU A 365 -6.27 -23.42 7.09
N ALA A 366 -6.63 -22.15 7.27
CA ALA A 366 -7.23 -21.64 8.49
C ALA A 366 -8.59 -22.29 8.81
N ALA A 367 -9.41 -22.51 7.80
CA ALA A 367 -10.73 -23.13 7.94
C ALA A 367 -10.66 -24.67 8.05
N GLY A 368 -9.49 -25.29 7.91
CA GLY A 368 -9.36 -26.75 7.88
C GLY A 368 -10.06 -27.41 6.70
N ARG A 369 -10.16 -26.71 5.56
CA ARG A 369 -10.83 -27.20 4.34
C ARG A 369 -9.79 -27.39 3.22
N PRO A 370 -9.94 -28.43 2.36
CA PRO A 370 -9.06 -28.59 1.22
C PRO A 370 -9.20 -27.42 0.24
N MET A 371 -8.09 -27.03 -0.38
CA MET A 371 -8.10 -26.06 -1.47
C MET A 371 -8.86 -26.65 -2.65
N PRO A 372 -9.85 -25.95 -3.25
CA PRO A 372 -10.46 -26.40 -4.48
C PRO A 372 -9.42 -26.46 -5.60
N ALA A 373 -9.58 -27.38 -6.55
CA ALA A 373 -8.75 -27.40 -7.75
C ALA A 373 -8.93 -26.06 -8.48
N ILE A 374 -7.83 -25.32 -8.66
CA ILE A 374 -7.86 -24.03 -9.34
C ILE A 374 -8.11 -24.34 -10.82
N PRO A 375 -9.14 -23.76 -11.45
CA PRO A 375 -9.30 -23.84 -12.91
C PRO A 375 -8.05 -23.25 -13.56
N THR A 376 -7.45 -23.95 -14.52
CA THR A 376 -6.22 -23.56 -15.20
C THR A 376 -6.38 -22.35 -16.11
N SER A 377 -7.59 -21.81 -16.26
CA SER A 377 -7.88 -20.55 -16.97
C SER A 377 -9.17 -19.94 -16.41
N ARG A 378 -9.13 -18.69 -15.91
CA ARG A 378 -10.32 -17.84 -15.90
C ARG A 378 -10.60 -17.47 -17.37
N PRO A 379 -11.85 -17.56 -17.87
CA PRO A 379 -12.17 -16.99 -19.17
C PRO A 379 -11.91 -15.48 -19.14
N GLU A 380 -11.28 -14.98 -20.20
CA GLU A 380 -11.03 -13.55 -20.46
C GLU A 380 -12.34 -12.75 -20.47
#